data_77855986f2ddceadfe0f670bce5fabbb
#
_entry.id   77855986f2ddceadfe0f670bce5fabbb
#
_cell.length_a   1.000
_cell.length_b   1.000
_cell.length_c   1.000
_cell.angle_alpha   90.00
_cell.angle_beta   90.00
_cell.angle_gamma   90.00
#
_symmetry.space_group_name_H-M   'P 1'
#
loop_
_entity.id
_entity.type
_entity.pdbx_description
1 polymer ?
#
loop_
_entity_poly.entity_id
_entity_poly.type
_entity_poly.pdbx_seq_one_letter_code
_entity_poly.pdbx_strand_id
1 'polypeptide(L)' 'MSTTVFDVLNQKLTELKGSSEDFLQSGGAKDFAEYREVCGVIRGLNAALREVSDLSRNYMEDDDD' A
#
# COMPACT_ATOMS: atom_id res chain seq x y z
N MET A 1 1.99 -9.24 21.95
CA MET A 1 2.65 -9.31 20.66
C MET A 1 3.17 -7.95 20.21
N SER A 2 4.42 -7.85 19.82
CA SER A 2 4.96 -6.54 19.46
C SER A 2 4.68 -6.20 18.00
N THR A 3 4.44 -4.91 17.80
CA THR A 3 4.26 -4.38 16.47
C THR A 3 5.64 -4.08 15.89
N THR A 4 5.88 -4.54 14.66
CA THR A 4 7.15 -4.29 14.00
C THR A 4 7.04 -3.05 13.11
N VAL A 5 8.19 -2.57 12.65
CA VAL A 5 8.21 -1.47 11.70
C VAL A 5 7.50 -1.88 10.40
N PHE A 6 7.55 -3.16 10.06
CA PHE A 6 6.85 -3.65 8.86
C PHE A 6 5.35 -3.53 9.02
N ASP A 7 4.84 -3.81 10.23
CA ASP A 7 3.41 -3.68 10.50
C ASP A 7 2.95 -2.24 10.37
N VAL A 8 3.73 -1.31 10.91
CA VAL A 8 3.39 0.11 10.84
C VAL A 8 3.42 0.59 9.40
N LEU A 9 4.43 0.20 8.66
CA LEU A 9 4.56 0.61 7.26
C LEU A 9 3.40 0.05 6.43
N ASN A 10 3.06 -1.22 6.66
CA ASN A 10 1.95 -1.85 5.97
C ASN A 10 0.65 -1.09 6.24
N GLN A 11 0.42 -0.72 7.50
CA GLN A 11 -0.77 0.01 7.86
C GLN A 11 -0.83 1.36 7.17
N LYS A 12 0.28 2.09 7.15
CA LYS A 12 0.30 3.40 6.53
C LYS A 12 0.08 3.33 5.02
N LEU A 13 0.68 2.35 4.37
CA LEU A 13 0.48 2.18 2.93
C LEU A 13 -0.95 1.77 2.62
N THR A 14 -1.54 0.93 3.46
CA THR A 14 -2.93 0.52 3.29
C THR A 14 -3.87 1.71 3.45
N GLU A 15 -3.57 2.61 4.39
CA GLU A 15 -4.37 3.82 4.57
C GLU A 15 -4.28 4.73 3.36
N LEU A 16 -3.09 4.89 2.81
CA LEU A 16 -2.91 5.70 1.61
C LEU A 16 -3.69 5.12 0.43
N LYS A 17 -3.63 3.81 0.28
CA LYS A 17 -4.36 3.13 -0.77
C LYS A 17 -5.87 3.33 -0.59
N GLY A 18 -6.35 3.18 0.65
CA GLY A 18 -7.77 3.38 0.95
C GLY A 18 -8.24 4.78 0.62
N SER A 19 -7.42 5.78 0.93
CA SER A 19 -7.77 7.17 0.60
C SER A 19 -7.89 7.37 -0.90
N SER A 20 -6.98 6.78 -1.67
CA SER A 20 -7.04 6.89 -3.12
C SER A 20 -8.26 6.19 -3.69
N GLU A 21 -8.60 5.03 -3.15
CA GLU A 21 -9.78 4.29 -3.57
C GLU A 21 -11.05 5.07 -3.25
N ASP A 22 -11.10 5.65 -2.05
CA ASP A 22 -12.26 6.45 -1.64
C ASP A 22 -12.44 7.65 -2.55
N PHE A 23 -11.32 8.28 -2.94
CA PHE A 23 -11.36 9.41 -3.84
C PHE A 23 -12.04 9.04 -5.16
N LEU A 24 -11.67 7.88 -5.72
CA LEU A 24 -12.27 7.42 -6.96
C LEU A 24 -13.74 7.04 -6.79
N GLN A 25 -14.04 6.35 -5.70
CA GLN A 25 -15.42 5.91 -5.46
C GLN A 25 -16.38 7.06 -5.27
N SER A 26 -15.89 8.16 -4.71
CA SER A 26 -16.74 9.31 -4.46
C SER A 26 -16.86 10.22 -5.69
N GLY A 27 -16.25 9.84 -6.81
CA GLY A 27 -16.31 10.64 -8.00
C GLY A 27 -15.38 11.81 -7.98
N GLY A 28 -14.27 11.70 -7.24
CA GLY A 28 -13.32 12.80 -7.12
C GLY A 28 -12.55 13.12 -8.38
N ALA A 29 -12.39 12.14 -9.27
CA ALA A 29 -11.63 12.36 -10.50
C ALA A 29 -12.45 13.23 -11.46
N LYS A 30 -11.83 14.31 -11.91
CA LYS A 30 -12.52 15.29 -12.77
C LYS A 30 -12.55 14.85 -14.24
N ASP A 31 -11.57 14.07 -14.64
CA ASP A 31 -11.50 13.61 -16.02
C ASP A 31 -10.75 12.28 -16.05
N PHE A 32 -10.64 11.73 -17.25
CA PHE A 32 -10.03 10.41 -17.42
C PHE A 32 -8.54 10.42 -17.07
N ALA A 33 -7.86 11.52 -17.36
CA ALA A 33 -6.44 11.61 -17.06
C ALA A 33 -6.19 11.54 -15.55
N GLU A 34 -7.01 12.25 -14.77
CA GLU A 34 -6.91 12.21 -13.32
C GLU A 34 -7.28 10.84 -12.79
N TYR A 35 -8.29 10.22 -13.36
CA TYR A 35 -8.66 8.86 -12.98
C TYR A 35 -7.49 7.89 -13.18
N ARG A 36 -6.85 7.98 -14.33
CA ARG A 36 -5.71 7.10 -14.63
C ARG A 36 -4.54 7.36 -13.70
N GLU A 37 -4.33 8.61 -13.36
CA GLU A 37 -3.24 8.96 -12.45
C GLU A 37 -3.44 8.33 -11.09
N VAL A 38 -4.65 8.42 -10.54
CA VAL A 38 -4.95 7.84 -9.24
C VAL A 38 -4.88 6.31 -9.29
N CYS A 39 -5.34 5.72 -10.39
CA CYS A 39 -5.21 4.28 -10.57
C CYS A 39 -3.75 3.85 -10.55
N GLY A 40 -2.86 4.67 -11.12
CA GLY A 40 -1.44 4.41 -11.08
C GLY A 40 -0.88 4.47 -9.67
N VAL A 41 -1.36 5.42 -8.87
CA VAL A 41 -0.96 5.52 -7.47
C VAL A 41 -1.38 4.26 -6.72
N ILE A 42 -2.61 3.80 -6.92
CA ILE A 42 -3.11 2.59 -6.27
C ILE A 42 -2.26 1.38 -6.67
N ARG A 43 -1.94 1.29 -7.96
CA ARG A 43 -1.12 0.19 -8.45
C ARG A 43 0.26 0.21 -7.82
N GLY A 44 0.85 1.40 -7.70
CA GLY A 44 2.15 1.56 -7.06
C GLY A 44 2.10 1.18 -5.59
N LEU A 45 1.03 1.57 -4.89
CA LEU A 45 0.87 1.23 -3.49
C LEU A 45 0.70 -0.28 -3.29
N ASN A 46 -0.03 -0.93 -4.20
CA ASN A 46 -0.16 -2.38 -4.15
C ASN A 46 1.19 -3.06 -4.34
N ALA A 47 2.00 -2.55 -5.25
CA ALA A 47 3.34 -3.09 -5.47
C ALA A 47 4.21 -2.89 -4.23
N ALA A 48 4.12 -1.71 -3.62
CA ALA A 48 4.89 -1.42 -2.40
C ALA A 48 4.46 -2.34 -1.25
N LEU A 49 3.16 -2.56 -1.10
CA LEU A 49 2.67 -3.45 -0.05
C LEU A 49 3.19 -4.86 -0.23
N ARG A 50 3.27 -5.31 -1.48
CA ARG A 50 3.81 -6.63 -1.77
C ARG A 50 5.28 -6.72 -1.40
N GLU A 51 6.04 -5.66 -1.69
CA GLU A 51 7.46 -5.64 -1.34
C GLU A 51 7.67 -5.64 0.15
N VAL A 52 6.86 -4.87 0.87
CA VAL A 52 6.95 -4.84 2.33
C VAL A 52 6.65 -6.23 2.91
N SER A 53 5.63 -6.89 2.37
CA SER A 53 5.26 -8.23 2.83
C SER A 53 6.38 -9.22 2.59
N ASP A 54 6.99 -9.17 1.40
CA ASP A 54 8.09 -10.07 1.06
C ASP A 54 9.30 -9.82 1.94
N LEU A 55 9.62 -8.54 2.13
CA LEU A 55 10.78 -8.18 2.95
C LEU A 55 10.58 -8.63 4.40
N SER A 56 9.38 -8.43 4.92
CA SER A 56 9.06 -8.84 6.28
C SER A 56 9.22 -10.35 6.45
N ARG A 57 8.71 -11.09 5.49
CA ARG A 57 8.80 -12.56 5.55
C ARG A 57 10.24 -13.03 5.50
N ASN A 58 11.01 -12.47 4.57
CA ASN A 58 12.42 -12.88 4.43
C ASN A 58 13.23 -12.52 5.66
N TYR A 59 12.95 -11.36 6.22
CA TYR A 59 13.66 -10.91 7.40
C TYR A 59 13.37 -11.81 8.59
N MET A 60 12.13 -12.24 8.74
CA MET A 60 11.75 -13.09 9.85
C MET A 60 12.28 -14.51 9.69
N GLU A 61 12.38 -14.97 8.45
CA GLU A 61 12.98 -16.28 8.20
C GLU A 61 14.45 -16.30 8.57
N ASP A 62 15.15 -15.21 8.29
CA ASP A 62 16.56 -15.12 8.66
C ASP A 62 16.74 -15.18 10.15
N ASP A 63 15.79 -14.67 10.89
CA ASP A 63 15.84 -14.69 12.35
C ASP A 63 15.72 -16.07 12.94
N ASP A 64 15.15 -16.98 12.19
CA ASP A 64 14.92 -18.33 12.67
C ASP A 64 16.19 -19.15 12.78
N ASP A 65 17.24 -18.71 12.16
CA ASP A 65 18.54 -19.38 12.29
C ASP A 65 19.22 -19.09 13.62
#